data_31e92d88aeeca09a49cff65acd2ee3ab
#
_entry.id   31e92d88aeeca09a49cff65acd2ee3ab
#
_cell.length_a   1.000
_cell.length_b   1.000
_cell.length_c   1.000
_cell.angle_alpha   90.00
_cell.angle_beta   90.00
_cell.angle_gamma   90.00
#
_symmetry.space_group_name_H-M   'P 1'
#
loop_
_entity.id
_entity.type
_entity.pdbx_description
1 polymer ?
#
loop_
_entity_poly.entity_id
_entity_poly.type
_entity_poly.pdbx_seq_one_letter_code
_entity_poly.pdbx_strand_id
1 'polypeptide(L)'
;MSMEFRLASTLSDELAAQCAKLFSTSYGVWGRGAPPDRVGKRAKMSVTWMRREIFFDDRCFVSLALLENKVIGQAFCRRFWYEPLQGDVVWIIQLVVNPFFRHQGVATKLIKRALDGPSDVAAGLVSSHPYAIRALESATNTRVDPSFLTQHAVGIIRSSQVPYIHKREITGFRINTEFFVDHTEVNAIRDGDPDWMLGSLEDGEEIVGICAPLNLK
;
A
#
# COMPACT_ATOMS: atom_id res chain seq x y z
N MET A 1 -27.32 1.87 0.02
CA MET A 1 -26.47 0.67 -0.10
C MET A 1 -25.31 0.82 0.87
N SER A 2 -25.05 -0.17 1.73
CA SER A 2 -23.95 -0.12 2.69
C SER A 2 -22.73 -0.84 2.12
N MET A 3 -21.53 -0.25 2.32
CA MET A 3 -20.27 -0.93 2.03
C MET A 3 -19.93 -1.87 3.18
N GLU A 4 -19.52 -3.09 2.87
CA GLU A 4 -18.99 -4.05 3.83
C GLU A 4 -17.46 -4.03 3.79
N PHE A 5 -16.81 -4.09 4.97
CA PHE A 5 -15.36 -4.22 5.09
C PHE A 5 -15.02 -5.55 5.78
N ARG A 6 -14.27 -6.40 5.08
CA ARG A 6 -13.96 -7.78 5.50
C ARG A 6 -12.47 -8.05 5.50
N LEU A 7 -11.97 -8.79 6.49
CA LEU A 7 -10.62 -9.39 6.48
C LEU A 7 -10.69 -10.83 5.98
N ALA A 8 -9.70 -11.24 5.22
CA ALA A 8 -9.51 -12.62 4.80
C ALA A 8 -8.02 -13.00 4.73
N SER A 9 -7.65 -14.14 5.29
CA SER A 9 -6.32 -14.74 5.16
C SER A 9 -6.17 -15.52 3.85
N THR A 10 -7.29 -15.92 3.25
CA THR A 10 -7.36 -16.61 1.96
C THR A 10 -8.47 -16.02 1.12
N LEU A 11 -8.35 -16.13 -0.20
CA LEU A 11 -9.37 -15.69 -1.15
C LEU A 11 -9.93 -16.88 -1.94
N SER A 12 -11.26 -16.93 -2.06
CA SER A 12 -11.90 -17.78 -3.05
C SER A 12 -11.44 -17.40 -4.47
N ASP A 13 -11.58 -18.31 -5.43
CA ASP A 13 -11.19 -18.02 -6.82
C ASP A 13 -11.95 -16.82 -7.39
N GLU A 14 -13.22 -16.68 -7.03
CA GLU A 14 -14.04 -15.54 -7.43
C GLU A 14 -13.53 -14.21 -6.89
N LEU A 15 -13.27 -14.13 -5.58
CA LEU A 15 -12.72 -12.89 -4.95
C LEU A 15 -11.32 -12.59 -5.46
N ALA A 16 -10.49 -13.62 -5.66
CA ALA A 16 -9.15 -13.46 -6.23
C ALA A 16 -9.21 -12.89 -7.66
N ALA A 17 -10.13 -13.36 -8.49
CA ALA A 17 -10.35 -12.83 -9.84
C ALA A 17 -10.84 -11.36 -9.80
N GLN A 18 -11.75 -11.04 -8.89
CA GLN A 18 -12.22 -9.66 -8.70
C GLN A 18 -11.09 -8.73 -8.26
N CYS A 19 -10.25 -9.14 -7.31
CA CYS A 19 -9.08 -8.38 -6.85
C CYS A 19 -8.07 -8.14 -7.98
N ALA A 20 -7.73 -9.17 -8.75
CA ALA A 20 -6.82 -9.07 -9.88
C ALA A 20 -7.38 -8.14 -10.98
N LYS A 21 -8.69 -8.19 -11.22
CA LYS A 21 -9.39 -7.29 -12.15
C LYS A 21 -9.35 -5.85 -11.64
N LEU A 22 -9.67 -5.60 -10.36
CA LEU A 22 -9.64 -4.26 -9.76
C LEU A 22 -8.25 -3.64 -9.90
N PHE A 23 -7.18 -4.38 -9.57
CA PHE A 23 -5.82 -3.91 -9.79
C PHE A 23 -5.60 -3.54 -11.25
N SER A 24 -5.86 -4.46 -12.16
CA SER A 24 -5.56 -4.31 -13.59
C SER A 24 -6.32 -3.16 -14.27
N THR A 25 -7.40 -2.68 -13.67
CA THR A 25 -8.20 -1.58 -14.21
C THR A 25 -7.97 -0.25 -13.49
N SER A 26 -7.39 -0.26 -12.28
CA SER A 26 -7.46 0.91 -11.40
C SER A 26 -6.14 1.32 -10.75
N TYR A 27 -5.08 0.49 -10.84
CA TYR A 27 -3.84 0.73 -10.10
C TYR A 27 -2.98 1.80 -10.77
N GLY A 28 -2.43 1.56 -11.95
CA GLY A 28 -1.55 2.50 -12.63
C GLY A 28 -1.39 2.26 -14.11
N VAL A 29 -0.79 3.23 -14.79
CA VAL A 29 -0.39 3.18 -16.19
C VAL A 29 1.13 3.25 -16.23
N TRP A 30 1.77 2.43 -17.06
CA TRP A 30 3.22 2.43 -17.21
C TRP A 30 3.72 3.72 -17.86
N GLY A 31 4.65 4.40 -17.19
CA GLY A 31 5.33 5.60 -17.65
C GLY A 31 6.54 5.32 -18.54
N ARG A 32 7.27 6.38 -18.88
CA ARG A 32 8.40 6.34 -19.84
C ARG A 32 9.56 5.45 -19.39
N GLY A 33 9.79 5.29 -18.09
CA GLY A 33 10.84 4.42 -17.56
C GLY A 33 10.57 2.92 -17.72
N ALA A 34 9.33 2.53 -18.05
CA ALA A 34 8.96 1.14 -18.27
C ALA A 34 9.48 0.61 -19.63
N PRO A 35 9.56 -0.73 -19.82
CA PRO A 35 9.84 -1.33 -21.12
C PRO A 35 8.95 -0.74 -22.22
N PRO A 36 9.50 -0.45 -23.43
CA PRO A 36 8.77 0.29 -24.48
C PRO A 36 7.43 -0.33 -24.87
N ASP A 37 7.33 -1.67 -24.82
CA ASP A 37 6.09 -2.40 -25.10
C ASP A 37 5.02 -2.24 -24.04
N ARG A 38 5.34 -1.69 -22.86
CA ARG A 38 4.42 -1.46 -21.73
C ARG A 38 3.96 -0.01 -21.60
N VAL A 39 4.78 0.95 -22.07
CA VAL A 39 4.48 2.39 -21.92
C VAL A 39 3.07 2.73 -22.41
N GLY A 40 2.33 3.48 -21.60
CA GLY A 40 0.92 3.85 -21.85
C GLY A 40 -0.10 2.75 -21.59
N LYS A 41 0.32 1.52 -21.29
CA LYS A 41 -0.59 0.42 -20.94
C LYS A 41 -0.80 0.34 -19.43
N ARG A 42 -1.96 -0.15 -19.01
CA ARG A 42 -2.24 -0.39 -17.59
C ARG A 42 -1.37 -1.53 -17.04
N ALA A 43 -0.87 -1.34 -15.82
CA ALA A 43 -0.28 -2.42 -15.05
C ALA A 43 -1.34 -3.51 -14.80
N LYS A 44 -0.95 -4.78 -15.00
CA LYS A 44 -1.87 -5.92 -14.87
C LYS A 44 -1.36 -6.89 -13.81
N MET A 45 -2.31 -7.54 -13.14
CA MET A 45 -2.08 -8.61 -12.19
C MET A 45 -2.88 -9.85 -12.59
N SER A 46 -2.25 -11.01 -12.60
CA SER A 46 -2.95 -12.29 -12.70
C SER A 46 -3.19 -12.87 -11.29
N VAL A 47 -4.21 -13.73 -11.15
CA VAL A 47 -4.47 -14.45 -9.90
C VAL A 47 -3.27 -15.30 -9.47
N THR A 48 -2.60 -15.97 -10.43
CA THR A 48 -1.42 -16.79 -10.16
C THR A 48 -0.28 -15.94 -9.60
N TRP A 49 -0.01 -14.78 -10.21
CA TRP A 49 1.02 -13.86 -9.73
C TRP A 49 0.66 -13.34 -8.32
N MET A 50 -0.58 -12.91 -8.11
CA MET A 50 -1.06 -12.42 -6.83
C MET A 50 -0.89 -13.47 -5.72
N ARG A 51 -1.24 -14.72 -5.96
CA ARG A 51 -1.07 -15.81 -4.99
C ARG A 51 0.39 -16.09 -4.66
N ARG A 52 1.29 -15.96 -5.63
CA ARG A 52 2.72 -16.22 -5.44
C ARG A 52 3.44 -15.05 -4.79
N GLU A 53 3.17 -13.82 -5.21
CA GLU A 53 3.97 -12.64 -4.86
C GLU A 53 3.34 -11.78 -3.74
N ILE A 54 2.03 -11.88 -3.53
CA ILE A 54 1.31 -11.14 -2.50
C ILE A 54 1.01 -12.03 -1.29
N PHE A 55 0.50 -13.25 -1.53
CA PHE A 55 0.25 -14.24 -0.47
C PHE A 55 1.41 -15.23 -0.38
N PHE A 56 2.63 -14.71 -0.20
CA PHE A 56 3.86 -15.50 -0.23
C PHE A 56 4.13 -16.28 1.07
N ASP A 57 3.42 -15.96 2.16
CA ASP A 57 3.42 -16.71 3.42
C ASP A 57 2.07 -16.61 4.15
N ASP A 58 1.93 -17.31 5.26
CA ASP A 58 0.73 -17.43 6.10
C ASP A 58 0.40 -16.15 6.91
N ARG A 59 1.31 -15.18 6.95
CA ARG A 59 1.13 -13.88 7.61
C ARG A 59 0.51 -12.83 6.68
N CYS A 60 0.34 -13.18 5.39
CA CYS A 60 -0.30 -12.34 4.42
C CYS A 60 -1.82 -12.45 4.54
N PHE A 61 -2.51 -11.33 4.41
CA PHE A 61 -3.97 -11.25 4.45
C PHE A 61 -4.46 -10.07 3.61
N VAL A 62 -5.75 -9.94 3.47
CA VAL A 62 -6.37 -8.85 2.72
C VAL A 62 -7.52 -8.22 3.49
N SER A 63 -7.60 -6.91 3.44
CA SER A 63 -8.80 -6.13 3.77
C SER A 63 -9.53 -5.78 2.48
N LEU A 64 -10.82 -6.13 2.41
CA LEU A 64 -11.68 -5.92 1.25
C LEU A 64 -12.79 -4.92 1.57
N ALA A 65 -13.08 -4.03 0.64
CA ALA A 65 -14.30 -3.23 0.60
C ALA A 65 -15.22 -3.80 -0.47
N LEU A 66 -16.40 -4.21 -0.05
CA LEU A 66 -17.40 -4.87 -0.90
C LEU A 66 -18.65 -4.00 -1.01
N LEU A 67 -19.19 -3.90 -2.19
CA LEU A 67 -20.52 -3.34 -2.46
C LEU A 67 -21.29 -4.36 -3.29
N GLU A 68 -22.42 -4.86 -2.77
CA GLU A 68 -23.22 -5.91 -3.44
C GLU A 68 -22.36 -7.12 -3.89
N ASN A 69 -21.49 -7.60 -2.99
CA ASN A 69 -20.52 -8.69 -3.23
C ASN A 69 -19.46 -8.40 -4.32
N LYS A 70 -19.35 -7.15 -4.79
CA LYS A 70 -18.29 -6.74 -5.72
C LYS A 70 -17.18 -6.04 -4.98
N VAL A 71 -15.93 -6.41 -5.27
CA VAL A 71 -14.74 -5.77 -4.71
C VAL A 71 -14.58 -4.38 -5.33
N ILE A 72 -14.73 -3.34 -4.50
CA ILE A 72 -14.54 -1.93 -4.87
C ILE A 72 -13.25 -1.34 -4.30
N GLY A 73 -12.61 -2.06 -3.36
CA GLY A 73 -11.34 -1.68 -2.78
C GLY A 73 -10.67 -2.87 -2.11
N GLN A 74 -9.34 -2.85 -2.08
CA GLN A 74 -8.52 -3.88 -1.45
C GLN A 74 -7.25 -3.29 -0.86
N ALA A 75 -6.82 -3.84 0.29
CA ALA A 75 -5.50 -3.64 0.88
C ALA A 75 -4.92 -5.02 1.17
N PHE A 76 -3.94 -5.44 0.39
CA PHE A 76 -3.15 -6.64 0.70
C PHE A 76 -2.10 -6.28 1.74
N CYS A 77 -2.01 -7.06 2.78
CA CYS A 77 -1.21 -6.77 3.96
C CYS A 77 -0.40 -7.99 4.39
N ARG A 78 0.67 -7.71 5.11
CA ARG A 78 1.41 -8.70 5.90
C ARG A 78 1.59 -8.18 7.32
N ARG A 79 1.34 -9.00 8.34
CA ARG A 79 1.61 -8.68 9.75
C ARG A 79 2.86 -9.44 10.20
N PHE A 80 3.78 -8.74 10.87
CA PHE A 80 5.01 -9.36 11.37
C PHE A 80 5.52 -8.64 12.62
N TRP A 81 6.12 -9.40 13.51
CA TRP A 81 6.78 -8.88 14.69
C TRP A 81 8.03 -8.08 14.33
N TYR A 82 8.20 -6.93 14.96
CA TYR A 82 9.39 -6.09 14.82
C TYR A 82 9.97 -5.77 16.18
N GLU A 83 11.08 -6.45 16.50
CA GLU A 83 11.71 -6.45 17.82
C GLU A 83 12.01 -5.05 18.36
N PRO A 84 12.55 -4.09 17.59
CA PRO A 84 12.82 -2.75 18.10
C PRO A 84 11.59 -1.98 18.62
N LEU A 85 10.39 -2.33 18.18
CA LEU A 85 9.14 -1.72 18.64
C LEU A 85 8.35 -2.61 19.61
N GLN A 86 8.81 -3.84 19.88
CA GLN A 86 8.15 -4.81 20.75
C GLN A 86 6.69 -5.04 20.37
N GLY A 87 6.40 -5.14 19.07
CA GLY A 87 5.03 -5.31 18.58
C GLY A 87 4.97 -5.63 17.09
N ASP A 88 3.74 -5.82 16.62
CA ASP A 88 3.48 -6.14 15.23
C ASP A 88 3.45 -4.89 14.34
N VAL A 89 4.05 -5.02 13.18
CA VAL A 89 3.93 -4.07 12.08
C VAL A 89 2.98 -4.64 11.04
N VAL A 90 1.99 -3.85 10.64
CA VAL A 90 1.12 -4.16 9.50
C VAL A 90 1.65 -3.44 8.27
N TRP A 91 2.21 -4.20 7.34
CA TRP A 91 2.70 -3.67 6.08
C TRP A 91 1.65 -3.81 4.98
N ILE A 92 1.22 -2.70 4.41
CA ILE A 92 0.30 -2.68 3.27
C ILE A 92 1.13 -2.90 2.00
N ILE A 93 1.07 -4.12 1.46
CA ILE A 93 1.79 -4.53 0.25
C ILE A 93 1.22 -3.80 -0.96
N GLN A 94 -0.10 -3.65 -1.00
CA GLN A 94 -0.80 -3.04 -2.12
C GLN A 94 -2.15 -2.48 -1.69
N LEU A 95 -2.45 -1.25 -2.08
CA LEU A 95 -3.70 -0.56 -1.79
C LEU A 95 -4.35 -0.11 -3.10
N VAL A 96 -5.56 -0.56 -3.37
CA VAL A 96 -6.31 -0.19 -4.58
C VAL A 96 -7.74 0.15 -4.23
N VAL A 97 -8.23 1.28 -4.74
CA VAL A 97 -9.64 1.66 -4.67
C VAL A 97 -10.12 1.98 -6.08
N ASN A 98 -11.28 1.43 -6.42
CA ASN A 98 -11.94 1.70 -7.69
C ASN A 98 -12.14 3.22 -7.84
N PRO A 99 -11.79 3.84 -8.98
CA PRO A 99 -11.84 5.29 -9.17
C PRO A 99 -13.17 5.94 -8.78
N PHE A 100 -14.29 5.29 -9.03
CA PHE A 100 -15.63 5.79 -8.66
C PHE A 100 -15.89 5.89 -7.15
N PHE A 101 -15.06 5.24 -6.33
CA PHE A 101 -15.17 5.20 -4.86
C PHE A 101 -14.00 5.87 -4.16
N ARG A 102 -13.12 6.55 -4.90
CA ARG A 102 -12.03 7.37 -4.35
C ARG A 102 -12.60 8.60 -3.63
N HIS A 103 -11.81 9.22 -2.77
CA HIS A 103 -12.16 10.41 -1.97
C HIS A 103 -13.38 10.23 -1.05
N GLN A 104 -13.81 8.97 -0.80
CA GLN A 104 -14.93 8.62 0.09
C GLN A 104 -14.47 7.87 1.35
N GLY A 105 -13.18 7.96 1.70
CA GLY A 105 -12.59 7.33 2.88
C GLY A 105 -12.43 5.81 2.78
N VAL A 106 -12.62 5.20 1.59
CA VAL A 106 -12.52 3.74 1.42
C VAL A 106 -11.13 3.22 1.75
N ALA A 107 -10.06 3.87 1.27
CA ALA A 107 -8.68 3.50 1.57
C ALA A 107 -8.39 3.55 3.08
N THR A 108 -8.78 4.62 3.76
CA THR A 108 -8.66 4.78 5.21
C THR A 108 -9.36 3.65 5.98
N LYS A 109 -10.59 3.31 5.57
CA LYS A 109 -11.37 2.21 6.21
C LYS A 109 -10.75 0.84 5.96
N LEU A 110 -10.19 0.60 4.77
CA LEU A 110 -9.46 -0.63 4.46
C LEU A 110 -8.25 -0.80 5.37
N ILE A 111 -7.46 0.26 5.54
CA ILE A 111 -6.29 0.25 6.43
C ILE A 111 -6.73 0.08 7.88
N LYS A 112 -7.71 0.86 8.36
CA LYS A 112 -8.26 0.69 9.73
C LYS A 112 -8.70 -0.74 9.99
N ARG A 113 -9.37 -1.38 9.02
CA ARG A 113 -9.83 -2.76 9.16
C ARG A 113 -8.67 -3.75 9.20
N ALA A 114 -7.54 -3.44 8.56
CA ALA A 114 -6.33 -4.26 8.63
C ALA A 114 -5.61 -4.15 9.99
N LEU A 115 -5.81 -3.04 10.71
CA LEU A 115 -5.18 -2.72 12.00
C LEU A 115 -6.10 -3.11 13.17
N ASP A 116 -6.45 -4.39 13.30
CA ASP A 116 -7.30 -4.89 14.39
C ASP A 116 -6.58 -5.93 15.29
N GLY A 117 -5.28 -6.09 15.12
CA GLY A 117 -4.46 -6.94 15.97
C GLY A 117 -4.12 -6.27 17.30
N PRO A 118 -4.15 -7.02 18.42
CA PRO A 118 -3.90 -6.47 19.75
C PRO A 118 -2.45 -6.01 19.95
N SER A 119 -1.54 -6.48 19.11
CA SER A 119 -0.10 -6.16 19.17
C SER A 119 0.34 -5.19 18.07
N ASP A 120 -0.58 -4.64 17.29
CA ASP A 120 -0.25 -3.71 16.21
C ASP A 120 0.29 -2.40 16.78
N VAL A 121 1.56 -2.07 16.51
CA VAL A 121 2.23 -0.86 17.01
C VAL A 121 2.62 0.11 15.90
N ALA A 122 2.72 -0.39 14.67
CA ALA A 122 3.06 0.42 13.50
C ALA A 122 2.37 -0.09 12.24
N ALA A 123 2.18 0.80 11.29
CA ALA A 123 1.70 0.47 9.95
C ALA A 123 2.54 1.17 8.89
N GLY A 124 2.77 0.52 7.75
CA GLY A 124 3.55 1.13 6.68
C GLY A 124 3.16 0.65 5.29
N LEU A 125 3.57 1.42 4.31
CA LEU A 125 3.45 1.11 2.89
C LEU A 125 4.54 1.82 2.08
N VAL A 126 4.70 1.43 0.82
CA VAL A 126 5.37 2.24 -0.20
C VAL A 126 4.34 2.64 -1.26
N SER A 127 4.43 3.88 -1.72
CA SER A 127 3.53 4.37 -2.77
C SER A 127 4.11 5.63 -3.43
N SER A 128 3.92 5.75 -4.73
CA SER A 128 4.13 7.02 -5.43
C SER A 128 2.99 8.02 -5.16
N HIS A 129 1.82 7.55 -4.72
CA HIS A 129 0.61 8.36 -4.63
C HIS A 129 0.42 9.01 -3.25
N PRO A 130 0.43 10.37 -3.13
CA PRO A 130 0.30 11.06 -1.85
C PRO A 130 -0.95 10.67 -1.05
N TYR A 131 -2.07 10.45 -1.71
CA TYR A 131 -3.31 10.03 -1.03
C TYR A 131 -3.22 8.65 -0.36
N ALA A 132 -2.29 7.76 -0.77
CA ALA A 132 -2.05 6.52 -0.05
C ALA A 132 -1.39 6.80 1.31
N ILE A 133 -0.41 7.70 1.34
CA ILE A 133 0.23 8.17 2.57
C ILE A 133 -0.80 8.86 3.48
N ARG A 134 -1.62 9.78 2.93
CA ARG A 134 -2.66 10.47 3.70
C ARG A 134 -3.73 9.51 4.24
N ALA A 135 -4.05 8.45 3.49
CA ALA A 135 -4.98 7.42 3.97
C ALA A 135 -4.36 6.61 5.13
N LEU A 136 -3.06 6.31 5.09
CA LEU A 136 -2.33 5.67 6.19
C LEU A 136 -2.36 6.55 7.43
N GLU A 137 -1.98 7.83 7.32
CA GLU A 137 -1.99 8.81 8.41
C GLU A 137 -3.40 8.94 9.04
N SER A 138 -4.42 9.05 8.19
CA SER A 138 -5.82 9.13 8.64
C SER A 138 -6.30 7.85 9.32
N ALA A 139 -5.84 6.68 8.86
CA ALA A 139 -6.23 5.40 9.45
C ALA A 139 -5.60 5.18 10.82
N THR A 140 -4.36 5.62 11.00
CA THR A 140 -3.56 5.45 12.22
C THR A 140 -3.71 6.60 13.21
N ASN A 141 -4.33 7.69 12.79
CA ASN A 141 -4.38 8.97 13.52
C ASN A 141 -2.97 9.44 13.95
N THR A 142 -1.98 9.20 13.11
CA THR A 142 -0.55 9.51 13.34
C THR A 142 0.06 10.00 12.04
N ARG A 143 0.87 11.05 12.09
CA ARG A 143 1.62 11.53 10.92
C ARG A 143 2.87 10.69 10.69
N VAL A 144 3.29 10.60 9.42
CA VAL A 144 4.61 10.05 9.10
C VAL A 144 5.67 10.97 9.67
N ASP A 145 6.54 10.43 10.54
CA ASP A 145 7.62 11.17 11.20
C ASP A 145 8.96 10.87 10.49
N PRO A 146 9.63 11.89 9.91
CA PRO A 146 10.94 11.74 9.29
C PRO A 146 12.01 11.15 10.21
N SER A 147 11.99 11.49 11.50
CA SER A 147 12.95 10.95 12.48
C SER A 147 12.74 9.47 12.70
N PHE A 148 11.47 9.04 12.82
CA PHE A 148 11.11 7.64 12.94
C PHE A 148 11.50 6.85 11.68
N LEU A 149 11.24 7.39 10.48
CA LEU A 149 11.65 6.76 9.22
C LEU A 149 13.16 6.56 9.15
N THR A 150 13.93 7.57 9.48
CA THR A 150 15.41 7.51 9.49
C THR A 150 15.92 6.38 10.40
N GLN A 151 15.27 6.16 11.53
CA GLN A 151 15.67 5.16 12.50
C GLN A 151 15.21 3.74 12.16
N HIS A 152 14.00 3.59 11.64
CA HIS A 152 13.33 2.29 11.58
C HIS A 152 13.00 1.77 10.18
N ALA A 153 12.92 2.63 9.15
CA ALA A 153 12.40 2.23 7.83
C ALA A 153 13.15 1.06 7.21
N VAL A 154 14.49 1.08 7.24
CA VAL A 154 15.32 -0.02 6.69
C VAL A 154 15.04 -1.34 7.42
N GLY A 155 14.97 -1.31 8.74
CA GLY A 155 14.70 -2.50 9.56
C GLY A 155 13.31 -3.06 9.31
N ILE A 156 12.29 -2.21 9.27
CA ILE A 156 10.89 -2.61 9.01
C ILE A 156 10.74 -3.19 7.59
N ILE A 157 11.30 -2.53 6.57
CA ILE A 157 11.23 -3.02 5.19
C ILE A 157 11.92 -4.39 5.04
N ARG A 158 13.10 -4.56 5.62
CA ARG A 158 13.79 -5.87 5.60
C ARG A 158 12.97 -6.95 6.31
N SER A 159 12.40 -6.65 7.47
CA SER A 159 11.56 -7.57 8.25
C SER A 159 10.23 -7.86 7.56
N SER A 160 9.74 -6.97 6.71
CA SER A 160 8.52 -7.18 5.92
C SER A 160 8.62 -8.37 4.98
N GLN A 161 9.82 -8.74 4.54
CA GLN A 161 10.10 -9.80 3.58
C GLN A 161 9.29 -9.72 2.27
N VAL A 162 8.67 -8.57 2.00
CA VAL A 162 7.91 -8.37 0.76
C VAL A 162 8.85 -8.50 -0.43
N PRO A 163 8.58 -9.42 -1.38
CA PRO A 163 9.56 -9.85 -2.38
C PRO A 163 10.20 -8.72 -3.20
N TYR A 164 9.45 -7.70 -3.55
CA TYR A 164 9.92 -6.64 -4.44
C TYR A 164 10.58 -5.45 -3.72
N ILE A 165 10.54 -5.38 -2.36
CA ILE A 165 11.12 -4.24 -1.62
C ILE A 165 12.18 -4.62 -0.56
N HIS A 166 12.11 -5.81 0.07
CA HIS A 166 12.90 -6.13 1.27
C HIS A 166 14.42 -6.10 1.07
N LYS A 167 14.90 -6.18 -0.19
CA LYS A 167 16.32 -6.10 -0.55
C LYS A 167 16.71 -4.75 -1.19
N ARG A 168 15.75 -3.84 -1.35
CA ARG A 168 16.00 -2.55 -1.97
C ARG A 168 16.65 -1.58 -0.98
N GLU A 169 17.44 -0.67 -1.51
CA GLU A 169 18.02 0.43 -0.72
C GLU A 169 17.02 1.57 -0.58
N ILE A 170 17.05 2.21 0.60
CA ILE A 170 16.26 3.39 0.90
C ILE A 170 17.20 4.59 0.90
N THR A 171 16.85 5.62 0.13
CA THR A 171 17.56 6.90 0.10
C THR A 171 16.65 7.99 0.64
N GLY A 172 16.92 8.46 1.85
CA GLY A 172 16.01 9.35 2.59
C GLY A 172 14.67 8.64 2.84
N PHE A 173 13.59 9.12 2.24
CA PHE A 173 12.25 8.55 2.37
C PHE A 173 11.78 7.83 1.10
N ARG A 174 12.70 7.52 0.19
CA ARG A 174 12.42 6.96 -1.13
C ARG A 174 13.05 5.58 -1.28
N ILE A 175 12.36 4.73 -2.02
CA ILE A 175 12.82 3.41 -2.39
C ILE A 175 12.57 3.21 -3.88
N ASN A 176 13.60 2.78 -4.63
CA ASN A 176 13.42 2.44 -6.03
C ASN A 176 12.88 1.02 -6.14
N THR A 177 11.59 0.91 -6.44
CA THR A 177 10.89 -0.37 -6.64
C THR A 177 10.96 -0.86 -8.08
N GLU A 178 11.49 -0.03 -9.01
CA GLU A 178 11.45 -0.26 -10.47
C GLU A 178 10.00 -0.35 -10.99
N PHE A 179 9.05 0.20 -10.27
CA PHE A 179 7.67 0.29 -10.71
C PHE A 179 7.44 1.63 -11.43
N PHE A 180 7.82 1.66 -12.70
CA PHE A 180 7.82 2.84 -13.57
C PHE A 180 6.40 3.23 -14.00
N VAL A 181 5.56 3.66 -13.07
CA VAL A 181 4.24 4.22 -13.39
C VAL A 181 4.34 5.70 -13.76
N ASP A 182 3.36 6.19 -14.51
CA ASP A 182 3.25 7.61 -14.84
C ASP A 182 2.94 8.43 -13.58
N HIS A 183 3.85 9.35 -13.23
CA HIS A 183 3.76 10.22 -12.07
C HIS A 183 3.14 11.60 -12.36
N THR A 184 2.67 11.88 -13.58
CA THR A 184 2.19 13.22 -13.97
C THR A 184 1.09 13.73 -13.04
N GLU A 185 0.03 12.92 -12.82
CA GLU A 185 -1.06 13.27 -11.89
C GLU A 185 -0.58 13.36 -10.45
N VAL A 186 0.25 12.42 -10.05
CA VAL A 186 0.78 12.28 -8.68
C VAL A 186 1.66 13.46 -8.31
N ASN A 187 2.51 13.91 -9.22
CA ASN A 187 3.36 15.08 -9.04
C ASN A 187 2.52 16.35 -8.82
N ALA A 188 1.49 16.55 -9.63
CA ALA A 188 0.60 17.70 -9.49
C ALA A 188 -0.12 17.72 -8.12
N ILE A 189 -0.57 16.55 -7.63
CA ILE A 189 -1.20 16.42 -6.31
C ILE A 189 -0.20 16.75 -5.20
N ARG A 190 1.01 16.21 -5.28
CA ARG A 190 2.05 16.44 -4.29
C ARG A 190 2.47 17.91 -4.24
N ASP A 191 2.70 18.52 -5.40
CA ASP A 191 3.15 19.91 -5.51
C ASP A 191 2.07 20.90 -5.05
N GLY A 192 0.81 20.50 -5.05
CA GLY A 192 -0.32 21.25 -4.50
C GLY A 192 -0.57 21.03 -3.00
N ASP A 193 0.15 20.14 -2.32
CA ASP A 193 0.01 19.87 -0.89
C ASP A 193 1.10 20.62 -0.08
N PRO A 194 0.74 21.74 0.61
CA PRO A 194 1.71 22.55 1.36
C PRO A 194 2.31 21.80 2.57
N ASP A 195 1.65 20.75 3.05
CA ASP A 195 2.09 19.93 4.18
C ASP A 195 2.90 18.70 3.73
N TRP A 196 3.27 18.63 2.45
CA TRP A 196 4.06 17.51 1.94
C TRP A 196 5.55 17.67 2.27
N MET A 197 6.07 16.80 3.14
CA MET A 197 7.47 16.86 3.60
C MET A 197 8.36 15.71 3.10
N LEU A 198 7.81 14.78 2.33
CA LEU A 198 8.53 13.55 1.93
C LEU A 198 9.27 13.67 0.58
N GLY A 199 9.35 14.88 0.04
CA GLY A 199 10.14 15.19 -1.15
C GLY A 199 9.52 14.75 -2.47
N SER A 200 10.32 14.81 -3.54
CA SER A 200 9.97 14.43 -4.91
C SER A 200 10.41 12.99 -5.22
N LEU A 201 9.89 12.42 -6.28
CA LEU A 201 10.20 11.08 -6.77
C LEU A 201 10.85 11.15 -8.15
N GLU A 202 11.84 10.31 -8.36
CA GLU A 202 12.35 9.97 -9.68
C GLU A 202 11.56 8.80 -10.27
N ASP A 203 11.75 8.52 -11.56
CA ASP A 203 11.10 7.40 -12.23
C ASP A 203 11.44 6.05 -11.54
N GLY A 204 10.42 5.28 -11.22
CA GLY A 204 10.55 3.99 -10.53
C GLY A 204 10.69 4.08 -9.01
N GLU A 205 10.73 5.30 -8.44
CA GLU A 205 10.74 5.49 -7.00
C GLU A 205 9.33 5.57 -6.40
N GLU A 206 9.25 5.17 -5.14
CA GLU A 206 8.07 5.31 -4.28
C GLU A 206 8.46 5.88 -2.92
N ILE A 207 7.54 6.58 -2.27
CA ILE A 207 7.70 7.09 -0.91
C ILE A 207 7.49 5.96 0.08
N VAL A 208 8.34 5.88 1.07
CA VAL A 208 8.18 5.04 2.27
C VAL A 208 7.36 5.81 3.30
N GLY A 209 6.16 5.34 3.62
CA GLY A 209 5.33 5.88 4.69
C GLY A 209 5.20 4.86 5.81
N ILE A 210 5.56 5.25 7.04
CA ILE A 210 5.36 4.43 8.24
C ILE A 210 4.81 5.33 9.35
N CYS A 211 3.73 4.90 9.97
CA CYS A 211 3.10 5.54 11.12
C CYS A 211 3.31 4.68 12.38
N ALA A 212 3.87 5.28 13.42
CA ALA A 212 4.06 4.69 14.74
C ALA A 212 4.27 5.81 15.78
N PRO A 213 3.87 5.60 17.06
CA PRO A 213 2.96 4.54 17.52
C PRO A 213 1.55 4.73 16.96
N LEU A 214 0.78 3.65 16.88
CA LEU A 214 -0.60 3.73 16.41
C LEU A 214 -1.53 4.31 17.48
N ASN A 215 -2.36 5.29 17.10
CA ASN A 215 -3.40 5.89 17.95
C ASN A 215 -4.77 5.41 17.48
N LEU A 216 -5.03 4.11 17.63
CA LEU A 216 -6.27 3.44 17.20
C LEU A 216 -7.39 3.62 18.24
N LYS A 217 -7.88 4.86 18.45
CA LYS A 217 -9.05 5.15 19.28
C LYS A 217 -10.31 5.26 18.47
#